data_762dd029a551e88058fd6ef282a92e24
#
_entry.id   762dd029a551e88058fd6ef282a92e24
#
_cell.length_a   1.000
_cell.length_b   1.000
_cell.length_c   1.000
_cell.angle_alpha   90.00
_cell.angle_beta   90.00
_cell.angle_gamma   90.00
#
_symmetry.space_group_name_H-M   'P 1'
#
loop_
_entity.id
_entity.type
_entity.pdbx_description
1 polymer ?
#
loop_
_entity_poly.entity_id
_entity_poly.type
_entity_poly.pdbx_seq_one_letter_code
_entity_poly.pdbx_strand_id
1 'polypeptide(L)'
;AEAMLNSESMEWIDDEELLEKIYLAIEHLSGKCRQIAKMRLIKEMKYSEIASELSISENTAKVQVHRAILKIKEQLTADSAFFILISAYLEFFQE
;
A
#
# COMPACT_ATOMS: atom_id res chain seq x y z
N ALA A 1 -15.91 -0.24 25.78
CA ALA A 1 -15.01 0.92 25.84
C ALA A 1 -13.96 0.84 24.77
N GLU A 2 -13.28 -0.28 24.69
CA GLU A 2 -12.24 -0.40 23.68
C GLU A 2 -12.81 -0.41 22.27
N ALA A 3 -13.94 -1.08 22.09
CA ALA A 3 -14.58 -1.09 20.80
C ALA A 3 -14.99 0.30 20.38
N MET A 4 -15.44 1.10 21.34
CA MET A 4 -15.81 2.48 21.06
C MET A 4 -14.61 3.32 20.70
N LEU A 5 -13.51 3.14 21.40
CA LEU A 5 -12.31 3.88 21.10
C LEU A 5 -11.79 3.55 19.71
N ASN A 6 -11.83 2.27 19.35
CA ASN A 6 -11.40 1.87 18.04
C ASN A 6 -12.32 2.42 16.96
N SER A 7 -13.60 2.42 17.24
CA SER A 7 -14.59 2.98 16.32
C SER A 7 -14.33 4.46 16.10
N GLU A 8 -14.09 5.17 17.18
CA GLU A 8 -13.83 6.60 17.08
C GLU A 8 -12.56 6.89 16.30
N SER A 9 -11.52 6.10 16.56
CA SER A 9 -10.28 6.26 15.82
C SER A 9 -10.49 6.04 14.33
N MET A 10 -11.29 5.04 13.99
CA MET A 10 -11.53 4.74 12.59
C MET A 10 -12.41 5.77 11.92
N GLU A 11 -13.30 6.38 12.68
CA GLU A 11 -14.18 7.41 12.12
C GLU A 11 -13.41 8.66 11.73
N TRP A 12 -12.32 8.93 12.42
CA TRP A 12 -11.53 10.12 12.13
C TRP A 12 -10.64 9.96 10.91
N ILE A 13 -10.44 8.72 10.48
CA ILE A 13 -9.59 8.43 9.32
C ILE A 13 -10.50 7.97 8.21
N ASP A 14 -10.85 8.88 7.31
CA ASP A 14 -11.70 8.50 6.19
C ASP A 14 -10.86 7.94 5.04
N ASP A 15 -11.54 7.39 4.06
CA ASP A 15 -10.87 6.76 2.93
C ASP A 15 -10.01 7.74 2.16
N GLU A 16 -10.46 8.98 2.06
CA GLU A 16 -9.75 9.99 1.33
C GLU A 16 -8.41 10.31 1.99
N GLU A 17 -8.43 10.45 3.30
CA GLU A 17 -7.23 10.73 4.06
C GLU A 17 -6.25 9.57 4.00
N LEU A 18 -6.77 8.35 4.08
CA LEU A 18 -5.95 7.15 3.98
C LEU A 18 -5.27 7.07 2.62
N LEU A 19 -6.03 7.30 1.56
CA LEU A 19 -5.49 7.26 0.21
C LEU A 19 -4.43 8.33 0.00
N GLU A 20 -4.66 9.52 0.55
CA GLU A 20 -3.67 10.59 0.44
C GLU A 20 -2.35 10.20 1.07
N LYS A 21 -2.42 9.58 2.25
CA LYS A 21 -1.21 9.12 2.93
C LYS A 21 -0.48 8.06 2.11
N ILE A 22 -1.23 7.16 1.51
CA ILE A 22 -0.64 6.13 0.67
C ILE A 22 0.00 6.75 -0.56
N TYR A 23 -0.66 7.69 -1.21
CA TYR A 23 -0.11 8.36 -2.38
C TYR A 23 1.21 9.07 -2.03
N LEU A 24 1.23 9.77 -0.90
CA LEU A 24 2.45 10.46 -0.49
C LEU A 24 3.58 9.48 -0.22
N ALA A 25 3.25 8.35 0.42
CA ALA A 25 4.26 7.35 0.69
C ALA A 25 4.80 6.76 -0.61
N ILE A 26 3.94 6.54 -1.58
CA ILE A 26 4.36 6.03 -2.88
C ILE A 26 5.30 7.01 -3.56
N GLU A 27 4.99 8.31 -3.48
CA GLU A 27 5.84 9.31 -4.10
C GLU A 27 7.22 9.39 -3.47
N HIS A 28 7.36 8.93 -2.24
CA HIS A 28 8.66 8.90 -1.58
C HIS A 28 9.47 7.65 -1.92
N LEU A 29 8.88 6.70 -2.61
CA LEU A 29 9.62 5.55 -3.10
C LEU A 29 10.47 5.95 -4.29
N SER A 30 11.54 5.22 -4.51
CA SER A 30 12.45 5.55 -5.60
C SER A 30 12.21 4.67 -6.82
N GLY A 31 12.47 5.24 -7.97
CA GLY A 31 12.60 4.53 -9.23
C GLY A 31 11.54 3.48 -9.50
N LYS A 32 12.03 2.25 -9.69
CA LYS A 32 11.16 1.14 -10.06
C LYS A 32 10.19 0.77 -8.96
N CYS A 33 10.58 0.97 -7.72
CA CYS A 33 9.72 0.64 -6.60
C CYS A 33 8.46 1.50 -6.64
N ARG A 34 8.62 2.79 -6.92
CA ARG A 34 7.48 3.69 -7.05
C ARG A 34 6.61 3.29 -8.23
N GLN A 35 7.24 2.97 -9.34
CA GLN A 35 6.50 2.60 -10.55
C GLN A 35 5.64 1.38 -10.30
N ILE A 36 6.21 0.34 -9.70
CA ILE A 36 5.48 -0.91 -9.51
C ILE A 36 4.40 -0.76 -8.45
N ALA A 37 4.66 0.08 -7.45
CA ALA A 37 3.64 0.38 -6.45
C ALA A 37 2.44 1.06 -7.08
N LYS A 38 2.67 2.01 -7.97
CA LYS A 38 1.58 2.67 -8.67
C LYS A 38 0.78 1.70 -9.52
N MET A 39 1.47 0.81 -10.20
CA MET A 39 0.79 -0.16 -11.06
C MET A 39 -0.12 -1.06 -10.25
N ARG A 40 0.33 -1.53 -9.11
CA ARG A 40 -0.46 -2.46 -8.31
C ARG A 40 -1.50 -1.75 -7.45
N LEU A 41 -1.13 -0.68 -6.77
CA LEU A 41 -2.00 -0.08 -5.76
C LEU A 41 -2.93 0.99 -6.32
N ILE A 42 -2.50 1.68 -7.35
CA ILE A 42 -3.32 2.75 -7.92
C ILE A 42 -4.07 2.26 -9.15
N LYS A 43 -3.37 1.60 -10.06
CA LYS A 43 -4.00 1.11 -11.28
C LYS A 43 -4.62 -0.26 -11.11
N GLU A 44 -4.37 -0.90 -9.98
CA GLU A 44 -4.95 -2.21 -9.64
C GLU A 44 -4.68 -3.27 -10.69
N MET A 45 -3.49 -3.23 -11.26
CA MET A 45 -3.11 -4.21 -12.26
C MET A 45 -2.83 -5.56 -11.61
N LYS A 46 -3.11 -6.62 -12.36
CA LYS A 46 -2.79 -7.97 -11.91
C LYS A 46 -1.30 -8.19 -12.04
N TYR A 47 -0.78 -9.14 -11.25
CA TYR A 47 0.65 -9.44 -11.31
C TYR A 47 1.08 -9.88 -12.70
N SER A 48 0.22 -10.61 -13.41
CA SER A 48 0.53 -11.03 -14.77
C SER A 48 0.65 -9.83 -15.70
N GLU A 49 -0.19 -8.83 -15.50
CA GLU A 49 -0.15 -7.63 -16.32
C GLU A 49 1.09 -6.80 -16.05
N ILE A 50 1.44 -6.67 -14.77
CA ILE A 50 2.65 -5.95 -14.38
C ILE A 50 3.88 -6.65 -14.96
N ALA A 51 3.91 -7.96 -14.83
CA ALA A 51 5.03 -8.75 -15.34
C ALA A 51 5.18 -8.56 -16.84
N SER A 52 4.08 -8.59 -17.55
CA SER A 52 4.09 -8.41 -19.00
C SER A 52 4.60 -7.02 -19.38
N GLU A 53 4.10 -6.01 -18.70
CA GLU A 53 4.47 -4.64 -19.04
C GLU A 53 5.94 -4.34 -18.73
N LEU A 54 6.47 -4.90 -17.65
CA LEU A 54 7.84 -4.65 -17.25
C LEU A 54 8.83 -5.69 -17.76
N SER A 55 8.34 -6.68 -18.48
CA SER A 55 9.18 -7.76 -19.01
C SER A 55 9.92 -8.50 -17.90
N ILE A 56 9.20 -8.83 -16.85
CA ILE A 56 9.73 -9.61 -15.73
C ILE A 56 8.80 -10.78 -15.46
N SER A 57 9.22 -11.70 -14.61
CA SER A 57 8.35 -12.81 -14.27
C SER A 57 7.28 -12.36 -13.27
N GLU A 58 6.18 -13.11 -13.22
CA GLU A 58 5.13 -12.83 -12.26
C GLU A 58 5.64 -12.89 -10.83
N ASN A 59 6.51 -13.87 -10.57
CA ASN A 59 7.07 -14.02 -9.24
C ASN A 59 7.92 -12.81 -8.87
N THR A 60 8.70 -12.31 -9.82
CA THR A 60 9.49 -11.10 -9.58
C THR A 60 8.59 -9.91 -9.30
N ALA A 61 7.49 -9.81 -10.05
CA ALA A 61 6.53 -8.73 -9.81
C ALA A 61 5.98 -8.80 -8.39
N LYS A 62 5.62 -9.99 -7.93
CA LYS A 62 5.09 -10.17 -6.58
C LYS A 62 6.11 -9.75 -5.53
N VAL A 63 7.36 -10.17 -5.71
CA VAL A 63 8.40 -9.83 -4.75
C VAL A 63 8.61 -8.32 -4.68
N GLN A 64 8.63 -7.67 -5.83
CA GLN A 64 8.85 -6.24 -5.86
C GLN A 64 7.68 -5.45 -5.28
N VAL A 65 6.46 -5.92 -5.53
CA VAL A 65 5.28 -5.29 -4.93
C VAL A 65 5.34 -5.43 -3.41
N HIS A 66 5.69 -6.62 -2.91
CA HIS A 66 5.80 -6.83 -1.47
C HIS A 66 6.83 -5.88 -0.86
N ARG A 67 7.96 -5.71 -1.52
CA ARG A 67 8.98 -4.80 -1.02
C ARG A 67 8.48 -3.36 -0.99
N ALA A 68 7.76 -2.97 -2.02
CA ALA A 68 7.20 -1.63 -2.06
C ALA A 68 6.20 -1.42 -0.92
N ILE A 69 5.36 -2.41 -0.68
CA ILE A 69 4.38 -2.34 0.39
C ILE A 69 5.05 -2.23 1.76
N LEU A 70 6.12 -3.00 1.97
CA LEU A 70 6.86 -2.91 3.22
C LEU A 70 7.43 -1.51 3.43
N LYS A 71 7.96 -0.92 2.38
CA LYS A 71 8.52 0.43 2.48
C LYS A 71 7.44 1.46 2.78
N ILE A 72 6.27 1.28 2.18
CA ILE A 72 5.14 2.16 2.46
C ILE A 72 4.75 2.06 3.93
N LYS A 73 4.65 0.83 4.43
CA LYS A 73 4.30 0.61 5.83
C LYS A 73 5.32 1.26 6.76
N GLU A 74 6.59 1.16 6.43
CA GLU A 74 7.65 1.76 7.24
C GLU A 74 7.51 3.27 7.34
N GLN A 75 7.13 3.91 6.24
CA GLN A 75 6.97 5.35 6.24
C GLN A 75 5.80 5.80 7.11
N LEU A 76 4.85 4.93 7.34
CA LEU A 76 3.62 5.29 8.03
C LEU A 76 3.52 4.72 9.44
N THR A 77 4.61 4.15 9.95
CA THR A 77 4.59 3.56 11.29
C THR A 77 4.52 4.59 12.40
N ALA A 78 4.82 5.85 12.10
CA ALA A 78 4.78 6.89 13.12
C ALA A 78 3.37 7.11 13.65
N ASP A 79 2.36 6.77 12.86
CA ASP A 79 0.96 6.90 13.25
C ASP A 79 0.37 5.50 13.31
N SER A 80 0.18 4.99 14.54
CA SER A 80 -0.25 3.60 14.69
C SER A 80 -1.64 3.33 14.13
N ALA A 81 -2.54 4.31 14.18
CA ALA A 81 -3.87 4.13 13.62
C ALA A 81 -3.79 3.96 12.12
N PHE A 82 -3.03 4.82 11.45
CA PHE A 82 -2.83 4.69 10.02
C PHE A 82 -2.09 3.41 9.67
N PHE A 83 -1.12 3.03 10.50
CA PHE A 83 -0.37 1.82 10.23
C PHE A 83 -1.28 0.59 10.20
N ILE A 84 -2.18 0.49 11.16
CA ILE A 84 -3.10 -0.64 11.23
C ILE A 84 -4.03 -0.66 10.02
N LEU A 85 -4.60 0.49 9.69
CA LEU A 85 -5.51 0.58 8.56
C LEU A 85 -4.82 0.31 7.24
N ILE A 86 -3.62 0.84 7.08
CA ILE A 86 -2.86 0.64 5.86
C ILE A 86 -2.42 -0.80 5.72
N SER A 87 -2.04 -1.44 6.83
CA SER A 87 -1.69 -2.84 6.77
C SER A 87 -2.86 -3.68 6.27
N ALA A 88 -4.05 -3.42 6.80
CA ALA A 88 -5.24 -4.14 6.37
C ALA A 88 -5.56 -3.84 4.91
N TYR A 89 -5.46 -2.58 4.52
CA TYR A 89 -5.77 -2.17 3.16
C TYR A 89 -4.80 -2.80 2.16
N LEU A 90 -3.51 -2.74 2.47
CA LEU A 90 -2.49 -3.23 1.53
C LEU A 90 -2.45 -4.74 1.46
N GLU A 91 -2.79 -5.43 2.54
CA GLU A 91 -2.86 -6.88 2.49
C GLU A 91 -3.95 -7.37 1.55
N PHE A 92 -4.95 -6.55 1.34
CA PHE A 92 -5.99 -6.85 0.38
C PHE A 92 -5.41 -7.02 -1.03
N PHE A 93 -4.29 -6.37 -1.32
CA PHE A 93 -3.65 -6.43 -2.62
C PHE A 93 -2.56 -7.48 -2.72
N GLN A 94 -2.29 -8.20 -1.65
CA GLN A 94 -1.18 -9.16 -1.63
C GLN A 94 -1.62 -10.57 -1.97
N GLU A 95 -2.33 -10.79 -2.90
CA GLU A 95 -2.79 -12.12 -3.20
C GLU A 95 -1.80 -13.02 -3.86
#